data_d369fe8fdcd2fe7ad8935ec5819b688e
#
_entry.id   d369fe8fdcd2fe7ad8935ec5819b688e
#
_cell.length_a   1.000
_cell.length_b   1.000
_cell.length_c   1.000
_cell.angle_alpha   90.00
_cell.angle_beta   90.00
_cell.angle_gamma   90.00
#
_symmetry.space_group_name_H-M   'P 1'
#
loop_
_entity.id
_entity.type
_entity.pdbx_description
1 polymer ?
#
loop_
_entity_poly.entity_id
_entity_poly.type
_entity_poly.pdbx_seq_one_letter_code
_entity_poly.pdbx_strand_id
1 'polypeptide(L)'
;MNRAVRVFAGLLATILVASACGSESDSRSAPVTAAIATPGLPYVYTGPDGVSSTVESAARIVTLSGDFSEIIASLGLADNLVGVDLSSDFPAEVMQSKPKVGVEFRLFAEPILDLDPTVVIGDIDARPPEVIEQVRAAGVPVVIVPRLVGVDAPAEKIRLVAQILGIIDAGDVLADSVQAEIDAALARVPEAVSRPRVAVVYIATQDQVLLFGDNTVFEGLLEAVGAEDVGPRAGVDGFVPLTAEAIVAAAPDVIITARRGFDDRGGLEAFLGLPGIAQTPAAATGSVLVYDDSFLLSLGPRSGRLLDLIISDLHPELTLP
;
A
#
# COMPACT_ATOMS: atom_id res chain seq x y z
N MET A 1 45.36 31.07 33.07
CA MET A 1 46.65 30.63 33.67
C MET A 1 47.09 29.38 32.94
N ASN A 2 48.22 29.59 32.24
CA ASN A 2 49.36 28.66 31.89
C ASN A 2 49.00 27.36 31.09
N ARG A 3 49.35 27.38 29.79
CA ARG A 3 50.64 26.90 29.17
C ARG A 3 50.75 25.37 29.20
N ALA A 4 50.96 24.65 28.11
CA ALA A 4 52.14 24.75 27.24
C ALA A 4 51.93 24.05 25.88
N VAL A 5 52.48 24.70 24.88
CA VAL A 5 52.81 24.22 23.54
C VAL A 5 53.96 23.20 23.61
N ARG A 6 53.90 22.10 22.83
CA ARG A 6 55.09 21.38 22.36
C ARG A 6 54.96 21.01 20.89
N VAL A 7 55.76 21.70 20.09
CA VAL A 7 56.15 21.40 18.71
C VAL A 7 57.16 20.25 18.74
N PHE A 8 56.98 19.27 17.88
CA PHE A 8 58.10 18.42 17.46
C PHE A 8 58.02 18.23 15.95
N ALA A 9 59.07 18.72 15.31
CA ALA A 9 59.36 18.56 13.91
C ALA A 9 60.12 17.26 13.66
N GLY A 10 59.95 16.68 12.50
CA GLY A 10 61.00 15.84 11.92
C GLY A 10 60.52 14.50 11.37
N LEU A 11 60.42 14.28 10.18
CA LEU A 11 61.29 13.56 9.24
C LEU A 11 60.50 13.02 8.05
N LEU A 12 60.86 13.49 6.87
CA LEU A 12 60.48 13.00 5.59
C LEU A 12 61.01 11.54 5.41
N ALA A 13 60.09 10.61 5.09
CA ALA A 13 60.49 9.33 4.50
C ALA A 13 59.56 9.05 3.32
N THR A 14 60.09 9.26 2.15
CA THR A 14 59.50 8.91 0.86
C THR A 14 59.50 7.38 0.69
N ILE A 15 58.35 6.78 0.73
CA ILE A 15 58.18 5.37 0.28
C ILE A 15 57.30 5.39 -0.96
N LEU A 16 57.90 5.09 -2.13
CA LEU A 16 57.19 4.68 -3.32
C LEU A 16 56.55 3.31 -3.04
N VAL A 17 55.21 3.24 -3.09
CA VAL A 17 54.49 1.97 -3.17
C VAL A 17 53.71 1.97 -4.46
N ALA A 18 53.98 0.93 -5.25
CA ALA A 18 53.40 0.68 -6.54
C ALA A 18 51.87 0.59 -6.49
N SER A 19 51.22 1.24 -7.45
CA SER A 19 49.78 1.12 -7.74
C SER A 19 49.49 -0.30 -8.20
N ALA A 20 48.81 -1.10 -7.38
CA ALA A 20 48.04 -2.24 -7.82
C ALA A 20 46.62 -1.74 -8.03
N CYS A 21 46.17 -1.65 -9.29
CA CYS A 21 44.77 -1.46 -9.67
C CYS A 21 43.96 -2.68 -9.22
N GLY A 22 43.30 -2.58 -8.06
CA GLY A 22 42.19 -3.40 -7.69
C GLY A 22 40.93 -2.67 -8.13
N SER A 23 40.27 -3.20 -9.17
CA SER A 23 38.95 -2.75 -9.59
C SER A 23 37.93 -3.25 -8.56
N GLU A 24 37.63 -2.42 -7.56
CA GLU A 24 36.37 -2.56 -6.81
C GLU A 24 35.23 -2.15 -7.74
N SER A 25 34.50 -3.14 -8.19
CA SER A 25 33.23 -2.98 -8.86
C SER A 25 32.22 -2.43 -7.84
N ASP A 26 32.15 -1.09 -7.78
CA ASP A 26 31.07 -0.35 -7.14
C ASP A 26 29.79 -0.68 -7.91
N SER A 27 29.03 -1.67 -7.41
CA SER A 27 27.68 -1.98 -7.88
C SER A 27 26.73 -0.86 -7.40
N ARG A 28 26.94 0.36 -7.90
CA ARG A 28 25.88 1.34 -7.92
C ARG A 28 24.90 0.86 -8.95
N SER A 29 23.76 0.35 -8.49
CA SER A 29 22.57 0.20 -9.30
C SER A 29 22.33 1.55 -9.99
N ALA A 30 22.68 1.63 -11.26
CA ALA A 30 22.29 2.76 -12.09
C ALA A 30 20.75 2.84 -12.03
N PRO A 31 20.15 4.06 -11.94
CA PRO A 31 18.72 4.17 -12.13
C PRO A 31 18.44 3.57 -13.50
N VAL A 32 17.60 2.52 -13.51
CA VAL A 32 17.02 1.99 -14.74
C VAL A 32 16.16 3.11 -15.30
N THR A 33 16.76 3.97 -16.11
CA THR A 33 15.98 4.83 -17.00
C THR A 33 15.44 3.88 -18.06
N ALA A 34 14.33 3.20 -17.71
CA ALA A 34 13.58 2.43 -18.69
C ALA A 34 13.24 3.41 -19.81
N ALA A 35 13.79 3.17 -21.00
CA ALA A 35 13.28 3.81 -22.20
C ALA A 35 11.77 3.52 -22.19
N ILE A 36 10.95 4.59 -22.07
CA ILE A 36 9.49 4.48 -22.09
C ILE A 36 9.18 3.81 -23.42
N ALA A 37 8.86 2.48 -23.35
CA ALA A 37 8.41 1.74 -24.51
C ALA A 37 7.21 2.51 -25.09
N THR A 38 7.12 2.57 -26.41
CA THR A 38 5.99 3.22 -27.09
C THR A 38 4.71 2.62 -26.52
N PRO A 39 3.83 3.41 -25.92
CA PRO A 39 2.65 2.85 -25.22
C PRO A 39 1.83 1.99 -26.19
N GLY A 40 1.39 0.81 -25.74
CA GLY A 40 0.46 -0.06 -26.48
C GLY A 40 -0.97 0.51 -26.50
N LEU A 41 -1.09 1.83 -26.67
CA LEU A 41 -2.36 2.55 -26.79
C LEU A 41 -2.73 2.74 -28.26
N PRO A 42 -4.03 2.80 -28.61
CA PRO A 42 -5.15 2.78 -27.69
C PRO A 42 -5.41 1.38 -27.09
N TYR A 43 -5.88 1.34 -25.85
CA TYR A 43 -6.28 0.11 -25.17
C TYR A 43 -7.75 0.19 -24.77
N VAL A 44 -8.51 -0.88 -25.06
CA VAL A 44 -9.94 -0.99 -24.69
C VAL A 44 -10.05 -1.90 -23.48
N TYR A 45 -10.61 -1.38 -22.41
CA TYR A 45 -10.88 -2.13 -21.18
C TYR A 45 -12.38 -2.12 -20.87
N THR A 46 -12.91 -3.30 -20.53
CA THR A 46 -14.29 -3.43 -20.03
C THR A 46 -14.25 -3.75 -18.56
N GLY A 47 -14.72 -2.81 -17.74
CA GLY A 47 -14.74 -2.92 -16.30
C GLY A 47 -15.82 -3.87 -15.75
N PRO A 48 -15.78 -4.15 -14.43
CA PRO A 48 -16.82 -4.92 -13.75
C PRO A 48 -18.19 -4.23 -13.74
N ASP A 49 -18.22 -2.93 -13.98
CA ASP A 49 -19.44 -2.14 -14.19
C ASP A 49 -20.09 -2.36 -15.58
N GLY A 50 -19.48 -3.21 -16.42
CA GLY A 50 -19.93 -3.51 -17.78
C GLY A 50 -19.65 -2.41 -18.81
N VAL A 51 -18.95 -1.34 -18.42
CA VAL A 51 -18.64 -0.22 -19.31
C VAL A 51 -17.27 -0.42 -19.95
N SER A 52 -17.24 -0.30 -21.29
CA SER A 52 -15.99 -0.29 -22.06
C SER A 52 -15.44 1.12 -22.20
N SER A 53 -14.21 1.32 -21.76
CA SER A 53 -13.47 2.58 -21.88
C SER A 53 -12.29 2.39 -22.82
N THR A 54 -12.10 3.31 -23.78
CA THR A 54 -10.92 3.34 -24.65
C THR A 54 -9.93 4.35 -24.10
N VAL A 55 -8.78 3.87 -23.67
CA VAL A 55 -7.67 4.72 -23.21
C VAL A 55 -6.76 5.01 -24.42
N GLU A 56 -6.80 6.23 -24.91
CA GLU A 56 -5.99 6.68 -26.05
C GLU A 56 -4.65 7.30 -25.62
N SER A 57 -4.59 7.79 -24.38
CA SER A 57 -3.42 8.49 -23.85
C SER A 57 -3.33 8.34 -22.33
N ALA A 58 -2.12 8.12 -21.84
CA ALA A 58 -1.75 8.14 -20.43
C ALA A 58 -0.99 9.43 -20.05
N ALA A 59 -1.16 10.53 -20.80
CA ALA A 59 -0.43 11.76 -20.57
C ALA A 59 -0.90 12.51 -19.31
N ARG A 60 -2.18 12.40 -18.96
CA ARG A 60 -2.80 13.09 -17.81
C ARG A 60 -3.71 12.12 -17.07
N ILE A 61 -3.18 11.53 -16.01
CA ILE A 61 -3.85 10.49 -15.25
C ILE A 61 -4.42 11.08 -13.96
N VAL A 62 -5.66 10.76 -13.66
CA VAL A 62 -6.27 10.96 -12.34
C VAL A 62 -6.56 9.60 -11.73
N THR A 63 -6.20 9.44 -10.45
CA THR A 63 -6.47 8.22 -9.67
C THR A 63 -7.47 8.50 -8.56
N LEU A 64 -8.34 7.54 -8.31
CA LEU A 64 -9.42 7.65 -7.33
C LEU A 64 -9.12 6.90 -6.03
N SER A 65 -7.95 6.23 -5.93
CA SER A 65 -7.45 5.64 -4.70
C SER A 65 -5.91 5.61 -4.64
N GLY A 66 -5.35 5.46 -3.44
CA GLY A 66 -3.92 5.59 -3.16
C GLY A 66 -3.06 4.50 -3.77
N ASP A 67 -3.56 3.29 -3.87
CA ASP A 67 -2.86 2.16 -4.47
C ASP A 67 -2.58 2.35 -5.96
N PHE A 68 -3.55 2.87 -6.74
CA PHE A 68 -3.32 3.22 -8.14
C PHE A 68 -2.28 4.31 -8.30
N SER A 69 -2.31 5.33 -7.42
CA SER A 69 -1.30 6.40 -7.42
C SER A 69 0.10 5.86 -7.19
N GLU A 70 0.25 4.95 -6.22
CA GLU A 70 1.53 4.31 -5.90
C GLU A 70 2.02 3.42 -7.05
N ILE A 71 1.14 2.60 -7.64
CA ILE A 71 1.46 1.75 -8.78
C ILE A 71 1.95 2.61 -9.96
N ILE A 72 1.20 3.66 -10.32
CA ILE A 72 1.53 4.53 -11.45
C ILE A 72 2.85 5.27 -11.22
N ALA A 73 3.10 5.75 -10.00
CA ALA A 73 4.38 6.35 -9.65
C ALA A 73 5.54 5.34 -9.74
N SER A 74 5.32 4.10 -9.28
CA SER A 74 6.32 3.01 -9.34
C SER A 74 6.59 2.53 -10.76
N LEU A 75 5.63 2.68 -11.67
CA LEU A 75 5.80 2.43 -13.10
C LEU A 75 6.53 3.57 -13.83
N GLY A 76 6.99 4.60 -13.12
CA GLY A 76 7.72 5.74 -13.70
C GLY A 76 6.83 6.82 -14.31
N LEU A 77 5.52 6.79 -14.08
CA LEU A 77 4.54 7.74 -14.61
C LEU A 77 4.10 8.79 -13.56
N ALA A 78 4.94 9.06 -12.55
CA ALA A 78 4.65 10.06 -11.51
C ALA A 78 4.33 11.44 -12.07
N ASP A 79 5.02 11.87 -13.14
CA ASP A 79 4.80 13.17 -13.80
C ASP A 79 3.47 13.22 -14.56
N ASN A 80 2.94 12.06 -14.97
CA ASN A 80 1.66 11.96 -15.66
C ASN A 80 0.46 12.03 -14.70
N LEU A 81 0.66 11.83 -13.39
CA LEU A 81 -0.37 12.02 -12.38
C LEU A 81 -0.69 13.51 -12.26
N VAL A 82 -1.87 13.92 -12.69
CA VAL A 82 -2.36 15.30 -12.61
C VAL A 82 -3.32 15.52 -11.45
N GLY A 83 -3.89 14.46 -10.90
CA GLY A 83 -4.73 14.48 -9.71
C GLY A 83 -4.79 13.12 -9.05
N VAL A 84 -4.91 13.11 -7.73
CA VAL A 84 -4.94 11.90 -6.91
C VAL A 84 -5.99 12.04 -5.79
N ASP A 85 -6.46 10.93 -5.27
CA ASP A 85 -7.38 10.97 -4.12
C ASP A 85 -6.65 11.38 -2.81
N LEU A 86 -7.41 11.63 -1.75
CA LEU A 86 -6.87 12.07 -0.46
C LEU A 86 -6.03 11.00 0.25
N SER A 87 -6.25 9.71 -0.03
CA SER A 87 -5.49 8.60 0.55
C SER A 87 -4.11 8.41 -0.10
N SER A 88 -3.86 9.04 -1.26
CA SER A 88 -2.59 9.00 -1.96
C SER A 88 -1.55 9.81 -1.21
N ASP A 89 -0.68 9.15 -0.46
CA ASP A 89 0.37 9.75 0.36
C ASP A 89 1.77 9.21 0.07
N PHE A 90 1.89 8.15 -0.74
CA PHE A 90 3.17 7.52 -1.09
C PHE A 90 3.38 7.41 -2.62
N PRO A 91 4.59 7.72 -3.13
CA PRO A 91 5.73 8.36 -2.45
C PRO A 91 5.41 9.81 -2.05
N ALA A 92 5.75 10.19 -0.81
CA ALA A 92 5.34 11.46 -0.23
C ALA A 92 5.80 12.69 -1.05
N GLU A 93 7.03 12.65 -1.57
CA GLU A 93 7.61 13.70 -2.40
C GLU A 93 6.84 13.95 -3.71
N VAL A 94 6.16 12.90 -4.23
CA VAL A 94 5.30 13.02 -5.41
C VAL A 94 3.91 13.47 -5.01
N MET A 95 3.28 12.76 -4.07
CA MET A 95 1.85 12.89 -3.78
C MET A 95 1.46 14.18 -3.07
N GLN A 96 2.40 14.78 -2.28
CA GLN A 96 2.15 16.06 -1.61
C GLN A 96 1.94 17.22 -2.59
N SER A 97 2.53 17.14 -3.77
CA SER A 97 2.43 18.20 -4.80
C SER A 97 1.20 18.05 -5.71
N LYS A 98 0.50 16.89 -5.67
CA LYS A 98 -0.60 16.61 -6.59
C LYS A 98 -1.93 17.16 -6.06
N PRO A 99 -2.76 17.76 -6.92
CA PRO A 99 -4.13 18.15 -6.59
C PRO A 99 -4.93 16.96 -6.06
N LYS A 100 -5.74 17.19 -5.03
CA LYS A 100 -6.60 16.18 -4.42
C LYS A 100 -8.02 16.29 -4.98
N VAL A 101 -8.55 15.17 -5.51
CA VAL A 101 -9.86 15.13 -6.19
C VAL A 101 -11.01 14.62 -5.30
N GLY A 102 -10.74 14.31 -4.04
CA GLY A 102 -11.70 13.78 -3.09
C GLY A 102 -11.18 12.50 -2.44
N VAL A 103 -12.06 11.79 -1.77
CA VAL A 103 -11.81 10.42 -1.27
C VAL A 103 -12.68 9.46 -2.07
N GLU A 104 -12.22 8.23 -2.23
CA GLU A 104 -12.88 7.18 -3.00
C GLU A 104 -14.39 7.03 -2.74
N PHE A 105 -14.81 7.19 -1.47
CA PHE A 105 -16.23 7.09 -1.08
C PHE A 105 -16.99 8.43 -1.20
N ARG A 106 -16.33 9.52 -1.58
CA ARG A 106 -16.88 10.86 -1.68
C ARG A 106 -16.16 11.68 -2.73
N LEU A 107 -16.38 11.30 -3.97
CA LEU A 107 -15.82 11.96 -5.15
C LEU A 107 -16.68 13.15 -5.59
N PHE A 108 -16.07 14.05 -6.37
CA PHE A 108 -16.71 15.18 -7.02
C PHE A 108 -16.20 15.26 -8.46
N ALA A 109 -17.12 15.50 -9.42
CA ALA A 109 -16.76 15.54 -10.84
C ALA A 109 -15.94 16.78 -11.20
N GLU A 110 -16.27 17.94 -10.63
CA GLU A 110 -15.63 19.23 -10.94
C GLU A 110 -14.11 19.19 -10.70
N PRO A 111 -13.58 18.83 -9.53
CA PRO A 111 -12.13 18.73 -9.32
C PRO A 111 -11.41 17.75 -10.26
N ILE A 112 -12.10 16.71 -10.71
CA ILE A 112 -11.55 15.73 -11.66
C ILE A 112 -11.47 16.38 -13.05
N LEU A 113 -12.56 16.99 -13.51
CA LEU A 113 -12.67 17.55 -14.85
C LEU A 113 -11.80 18.80 -15.04
N ASP A 114 -11.60 19.62 -14.00
CA ASP A 114 -10.73 20.81 -14.02
C ASP A 114 -9.26 20.46 -14.30
N LEU A 115 -8.89 19.20 -14.13
CA LEU A 115 -7.55 18.72 -14.42
C LEU A 115 -7.36 18.25 -15.86
N ASP A 116 -8.35 18.36 -16.74
CA ASP A 116 -8.30 17.90 -18.14
C ASP A 116 -7.67 16.50 -18.27
N PRO A 117 -8.15 15.46 -17.56
CA PRO A 117 -7.52 14.15 -17.58
C PRO A 117 -7.73 13.46 -18.94
N THR A 118 -6.73 12.69 -19.37
CA THR A 118 -6.85 11.79 -20.53
C THR A 118 -7.35 10.42 -20.13
N VAL A 119 -7.26 10.07 -18.84
CA VAL A 119 -7.83 8.86 -18.25
C VAL A 119 -8.01 9.04 -16.74
N VAL A 120 -9.08 8.48 -16.21
CA VAL A 120 -9.33 8.34 -14.77
C VAL A 120 -9.34 6.87 -14.43
N ILE A 121 -8.63 6.47 -13.36
CA ILE A 121 -8.53 5.08 -12.89
C ILE A 121 -9.01 5.00 -11.45
N GLY A 122 -9.94 4.12 -11.20
CA GLY A 122 -10.46 3.78 -9.88
C GLY A 122 -10.90 2.32 -9.85
N ASP A 123 -11.42 1.89 -8.73
CA ASP A 123 -11.98 0.56 -8.60
C ASP A 123 -13.51 0.58 -8.37
N ILE A 124 -14.05 -0.63 -8.12
CA ILE A 124 -15.49 -0.81 -7.94
C ILE A 124 -16.05 -0.11 -6.69
N ASP A 125 -15.19 0.37 -5.78
CA ASP A 125 -15.58 1.10 -4.57
C ASP A 125 -15.69 2.61 -4.77
N ALA A 126 -15.29 3.12 -5.94
CA ALA A 126 -15.40 4.55 -6.27
C ALA A 126 -16.86 5.05 -6.19
N ARG A 127 -17.12 6.05 -5.35
CA ARG A 127 -18.48 6.56 -5.02
C ARG A 127 -18.55 8.09 -5.02
N PRO A 128 -19.68 8.69 -5.32
CA PRO A 128 -20.90 8.04 -5.81
C PRO A 128 -20.81 7.68 -7.31
N PRO A 129 -21.54 6.66 -7.82
CA PRO A 129 -21.52 6.25 -9.22
C PRO A 129 -21.89 7.39 -10.20
N GLU A 130 -22.75 8.30 -9.79
CA GLU A 130 -23.18 9.45 -10.60
C GLU A 130 -22.02 10.38 -10.96
N VAL A 131 -20.98 10.46 -10.13
CA VAL A 131 -19.77 11.23 -10.43
C VAL A 131 -18.98 10.55 -11.56
N ILE A 132 -18.87 9.23 -11.52
CA ILE A 132 -18.21 8.44 -12.57
C ILE A 132 -18.94 8.65 -13.91
N GLU A 133 -20.29 8.59 -13.90
CA GLU A 133 -21.11 8.84 -15.08
C GLU A 133 -20.96 10.28 -15.61
N GLN A 134 -20.89 11.28 -14.73
CA GLN A 134 -20.67 12.67 -15.11
C GLN A 134 -19.31 12.87 -15.80
N VAL A 135 -18.25 12.27 -15.27
CA VAL A 135 -16.90 12.33 -15.84
C VAL A 135 -16.89 11.66 -17.23
N ARG A 136 -17.52 10.48 -17.36
CA ARG A 136 -17.68 9.79 -18.66
C ARG A 136 -18.51 10.60 -19.67
N ALA A 137 -19.58 11.23 -19.22
CA ALA A 137 -20.43 12.08 -20.08
C ALA A 137 -19.69 13.33 -20.59
N ALA A 138 -18.67 13.79 -19.89
CA ALA A 138 -17.76 14.85 -20.36
C ALA A 138 -16.73 14.34 -21.39
N GLY A 139 -16.77 13.07 -21.77
CA GLY A 139 -15.86 12.47 -22.76
C GLY A 139 -14.55 11.93 -22.22
N VAL A 140 -14.39 11.87 -20.89
CA VAL A 140 -13.18 11.35 -20.25
C VAL A 140 -13.35 9.85 -20.02
N PRO A 141 -12.43 8.97 -20.50
CA PRO A 141 -12.45 7.56 -20.20
C PRO A 141 -12.22 7.34 -18.69
N VAL A 142 -13.17 6.66 -18.03
CA VAL A 142 -13.04 6.23 -16.64
C VAL A 142 -12.98 4.72 -16.60
N VAL A 143 -11.84 4.20 -16.19
CA VAL A 143 -11.57 2.77 -16.03
C VAL A 143 -11.86 2.36 -14.60
N ILE A 144 -12.79 1.44 -14.42
CA ILE A 144 -13.11 0.84 -13.13
C ILE A 144 -12.51 -0.56 -13.08
N VAL A 145 -11.53 -0.76 -12.19
CA VAL A 145 -10.83 -2.03 -11.97
C VAL A 145 -11.62 -2.88 -10.97
N PRO A 146 -11.67 -4.21 -11.11
CA PRO A 146 -12.29 -5.07 -10.11
C PRO A 146 -11.51 -5.02 -8.79
N ARG A 147 -12.18 -5.34 -7.70
CA ARG A 147 -11.48 -5.62 -6.45
C ARG A 147 -10.71 -6.92 -6.63
N LEU A 148 -9.39 -6.85 -6.49
CA LEU A 148 -8.51 -8.00 -6.46
C LEU A 148 -8.16 -8.29 -5.00
N VAL A 149 -8.20 -9.57 -4.61
CA VAL A 149 -7.96 -10.01 -3.23
C VAL A 149 -6.94 -11.14 -3.19
N GLY A 150 -6.34 -11.37 -2.03
CA GLY A 150 -5.35 -12.41 -1.84
C GLY A 150 -3.92 -11.98 -2.12
N VAL A 151 -3.00 -12.92 -1.95
CA VAL A 151 -1.54 -12.67 -1.99
C VAL A 151 -1.01 -12.32 -3.39
N ASP A 152 -1.70 -12.75 -4.44
CA ASP A 152 -1.31 -12.46 -5.83
C ASP A 152 -1.90 -11.13 -6.34
N ALA A 153 -2.89 -10.58 -5.62
CA ALA A 153 -3.61 -9.37 -6.02
C ALA A 153 -2.69 -8.15 -6.31
N PRO A 154 -1.61 -7.88 -5.54
CA PRO A 154 -0.72 -6.77 -5.84
C PRO A 154 -0.07 -6.87 -7.22
N ALA A 155 0.47 -8.04 -7.56
CA ALA A 155 1.11 -8.27 -8.87
C ALA A 155 0.09 -8.23 -10.02
N GLU A 156 -1.09 -8.82 -9.82
CA GLU A 156 -2.17 -8.78 -10.81
C GLU A 156 -2.66 -7.35 -11.06
N LYS A 157 -2.83 -6.54 -10.01
CA LYS A 157 -3.24 -5.14 -10.12
C LYS A 157 -2.20 -4.31 -10.88
N ILE A 158 -0.92 -4.50 -10.58
CA ILE A 158 0.18 -3.83 -11.29
C ILE A 158 0.15 -4.15 -12.78
N ARG A 159 0.03 -5.43 -13.15
CA ARG A 159 -0.07 -5.85 -14.56
C ARG A 159 -1.28 -5.23 -15.24
N LEU A 160 -2.43 -5.26 -14.57
CA LEU A 160 -3.66 -4.71 -15.13
C LEU A 160 -3.56 -3.19 -15.37
N VAL A 161 -3.04 -2.44 -14.40
CA VAL A 161 -2.83 -0.98 -14.55
C VAL A 161 -1.83 -0.69 -15.66
N ALA A 162 -0.73 -1.43 -15.72
CA ALA A 162 0.27 -1.27 -16.79
C ALA A 162 -0.30 -1.58 -18.18
N GLN A 163 -1.14 -2.60 -18.29
CA GLN A 163 -1.85 -2.96 -19.52
C GLN A 163 -2.81 -1.84 -19.95
N ILE A 164 -3.59 -1.30 -19.03
CA ILE A 164 -4.51 -0.16 -19.27
C ILE A 164 -3.73 1.07 -19.76
N LEU A 165 -2.55 1.30 -19.22
CA LEU A 165 -1.69 2.44 -19.59
C LEU A 165 -0.76 2.15 -20.77
N GLY A 166 -0.81 0.95 -21.37
CA GLY A 166 -0.03 0.55 -22.55
C GLY A 166 1.47 0.35 -22.30
N ILE A 167 1.88 0.07 -21.08
CA ILE A 167 3.29 -0.11 -20.66
C ILE A 167 3.53 -1.50 -20.07
N ILE A 168 3.09 -2.54 -20.78
CA ILE A 168 3.04 -3.93 -20.32
C ILE A 168 4.39 -4.42 -19.79
N ASP A 169 5.48 -4.22 -20.54
CA ASP A 169 6.81 -4.72 -20.17
C ASP A 169 7.28 -4.15 -18.81
N ALA A 170 7.02 -2.86 -18.56
CA ALA A 170 7.34 -2.25 -17.26
C ALA A 170 6.45 -2.80 -16.14
N GLY A 171 5.19 -3.08 -16.46
CA GLY A 171 4.23 -3.71 -15.56
C GLY A 171 4.67 -5.11 -15.15
N ASP A 172 5.08 -5.94 -16.09
CA ASP A 172 5.54 -7.30 -15.83
C ASP A 172 6.79 -7.29 -14.94
N VAL A 173 7.77 -6.43 -15.22
CA VAL A 173 8.99 -6.31 -14.40
C VAL A 173 8.65 -5.90 -12.96
N LEU A 174 7.78 -4.91 -12.77
CA LEU A 174 7.39 -4.48 -11.43
C LEU A 174 6.58 -5.56 -10.70
N ALA A 175 5.61 -6.17 -11.39
CA ALA A 175 4.76 -7.19 -10.82
C ALA A 175 5.55 -8.44 -10.40
N ASP A 176 6.51 -8.89 -11.23
CA ASP A 176 7.37 -10.03 -10.91
C ASP A 176 8.27 -9.74 -9.70
N SER A 177 8.77 -8.49 -9.58
CA SER A 177 9.56 -8.08 -8.42
C SER A 177 8.72 -8.09 -7.14
N VAL A 178 7.49 -7.56 -7.20
CA VAL A 178 6.58 -7.52 -6.05
C VAL A 178 6.15 -8.93 -5.64
N GLN A 179 5.84 -9.81 -6.62
CA GLN A 179 5.51 -11.20 -6.32
C GLN A 179 6.68 -11.94 -5.67
N ALA A 180 7.89 -11.73 -6.15
CA ALA A 180 9.08 -12.35 -5.56
C ALA A 180 9.31 -11.88 -4.10
N GLU A 181 9.04 -10.61 -3.78
CA GLU A 181 9.09 -10.12 -2.39
C GLU A 181 8.01 -10.76 -1.52
N ILE A 182 6.79 -10.92 -2.05
CA ILE A 182 5.68 -11.59 -1.38
C ILE A 182 6.05 -13.05 -1.10
N ASP A 183 6.51 -13.77 -2.11
CA ASP A 183 6.89 -15.18 -2.00
C ASP A 183 8.02 -15.38 -0.96
N ALA A 184 9.01 -14.49 -0.97
CA ALA A 184 10.10 -14.50 -0.01
C ALA A 184 9.62 -14.24 1.43
N ALA A 185 8.66 -13.32 1.62
CA ALA A 185 8.06 -13.07 2.93
C ALA A 185 7.28 -14.31 3.42
N LEU A 186 6.41 -14.87 2.57
CA LEU A 186 5.58 -16.03 2.91
C LEU A 186 6.41 -17.30 3.18
N ALA A 187 7.55 -17.47 2.50
CA ALA A 187 8.46 -18.58 2.76
C ALA A 187 9.06 -18.57 4.19
N ARG A 188 8.95 -17.45 4.91
CA ARG A 188 9.40 -17.34 6.32
C ARG A 188 8.36 -17.86 7.31
N VAL A 189 7.09 -18.03 6.90
CA VAL A 189 6.03 -18.53 7.79
C VAL A 189 6.32 -19.98 8.16
N PRO A 190 6.48 -20.32 9.44
CA PRO A 190 6.80 -21.68 9.85
C PRO A 190 5.64 -22.66 9.61
N GLU A 191 5.93 -23.89 9.22
CA GLU A 191 4.91 -24.94 9.01
C GLU A 191 4.14 -25.32 10.29
N ALA A 192 4.76 -25.15 11.46
CA ALA A 192 4.22 -25.54 12.76
C ALA A 192 4.20 -24.37 13.74
N VAL A 193 3.39 -23.36 13.48
CA VAL A 193 3.15 -22.27 14.43
C VAL A 193 1.77 -22.35 15.06
N SER A 194 1.68 -21.80 16.29
CA SER A 194 0.39 -21.38 16.80
C SER A 194 -0.12 -20.23 15.93
N ARG A 195 -1.30 -20.39 15.33
CA ARG A 195 -1.91 -19.33 14.50
C ARG A 195 -2.64 -18.36 15.43
N PRO A 196 -2.11 -17.15 15.66
CA PRO A 196 -2.81 -16.17 16.49
C PRO A 196 -4.11 -15.75 15.79
N ARG A 197 -5.15 -15.53 16.57
CA ARG A 197 -6.40 -14.95 16.09
C ARG A 197 -6.21 -13.46 15.90
N VAL A 198 -6.39 -12.98 14.68
CA VAL A 198 -6.16 -11.57 14.31
C VAL A 198 -7.46 -10.93 13.89
N ALA A 199 -7.77 -9.77 14.46
CA ALA A 199 -8.82 -8.88 14.00
C ALA A 199 -8.19 -7.67 13.30
N VAL A 200 -8.75 -7.25 12.15
CA VAL A 200 -8.43 -5.97 11.55
C VAL A 200 -9.53 -4.98 11.93
N VAL A 201 -9.15 -3.94 12.67
CA VAL A 201 -10.06 -2.91 13.17
C VAL A 201 -9.62 -1.56 12.61
N TYR A 202 -10.50 -0.87 11.90
CA TYR A 202 -10.22 0.41 11.27
C TYR A 202 -11.04 1.54 11.87
N ILE A 203 -10.39 2.60 12.29
CA ILE A 203 -11.04 3.82 12.79
C ILE A 203 -11.19 4.78 11.62
N ALA A 204 -12.36 4.79 11.00
CA ALA A 204 -12.65 5.66 9.87
C ALA A 204 -12.90 7.11 10.29
N THR A 205 -13.58 7.30 11.43
CA THR A 205 -13.85 8.60 12.06
C THR A 205 -13.91 8.45 13.59
N GLN A 206 -14.11 9.55 14.33
CA GLN A 206 -14.28 9.49 15.79
C GLN A 206 -15.45 8.60 16.23
N ASP A 207 -16.51 8.51 15.40
CA ASP A 207 -17.73 7.77 15.72
C ASP A 207 -17.86 6.46 14.93
N GLN A 208 -16.96 6.19 13.99
CA GLN A 208 -17.05 5.04 13.10
C GLN A 208 -15.81 4.17 13.22
N VAL A 209 -15.97 3.03 13.89
CA VAL A 209 -14.97 1.96 14.00
C VAL A 209 -15.51 0.75 13.27
N LEU A 210 -14.70 0.17 12.41
CA LEU A 210 -15.07 -0.91 11.51
C LEU A 210 -14.28 -2.17 11.83
N LEU A 211 -14.92 -3.34 11.71
CA LEU A 211 -14.29 -4.65 11.68
C LEU A 211 -14.28 -5.15 10.24
N PHE A 212 -13.13 -5.60 9.76
CA PHE A 212 -12.95 -6.13 8.42
C PHE A 212 -13.13 -7.66 8.40
N GLY A 213 -13.62 -8.17 7.29
CA GLY A 213 -13.82 -9.60 7.03
C GLY A 213 -13.54 -9.98 5.59
N ASP A 214 -14.29 -10.94 5.05
CA ASP A 214 -14.19 -11.37 3.64
C ASP A 214 -14.43 -10.21 2.66
N ASN A 215 -14.04 -10.38 1.41
CA ASN A 215 -14.17 -9.36 0.37
C ASN A 215 -13.49 -8.03 0.72
N THR A 216 -12.41 -8.07 1.50
CA THR A 216 -11.54 -6.91 1.80
C THR A 216 -10.12 -7.18 1.35
N VAL A 217 -9.26 -6.16 1.46
CA VAL A 217 -7.82 -6.30 1.13
C VAL A 217 -7.10 -7.36 1.99
N PHE A 218 -7.71 -7.79 3.09
CA PHE A 218 -7.13 -8.79 3.99
C PHE A 218 -7.57 -10.22 3.68
N GLU A 219 -8.51 -10.41 2.74
CA GLU A 219 -8.97 -11.75 2.37
C GLU A 219 -7.80 -12.65 1.95
N GLY A 220 -7.61 -13.74 2.68
CA GLY A 220 -6.52 -14.69 2.46
C GLY A 220 -5.12 -14.21 2.91
N LEU A 221 -4.92 -12.91 3.18
CA LEU A 221 -3.61 -12.41 3.60
C LEU A 221 -3.23 -12.86 5.01
N LEU A 222 -4.18 -12.78 5.95
CA LEU A 222 -3.91 -13.17 7.34
C LEU A 222 -3.64 -14.67 7.47
N GLU A 223 -4.38 -15.51 6.72
CA GLU A 223 -4.10 -16.94 6.65
C GLU A 223 -2.73 -17.23 6.05
N ALA A 224 -2.35 -16.51 5.01
CA ALA A 224 -1.07 -16.69 4.34
C ALA A 224 0.12 -16.33 5.25
N VAL A 225 -0.03 -15.34 6.12
CA VAL A 225 1.01 -14.97 7.11
C VAL A 225 0.97 -15.83 8.38
N GLY A 226 0.21 -16.91 8.39
CA GLY A 226 0.16 -17.86 9.51
C GLY A 226 -0.75 -17.42 10.68
N ALA A 227 -1.73 -16.56 10.41
CA ALA A 227 -2.74 -16.14 11.39
C ALA A 227 -4.11 -16.78 11.11
N GLU A 228 -5.04 -16.56 12.00
CA GLU A 228 -6.46 -16.86 11.86
C GLU A 228 -7.23 -15.54 11.77
N ASP A 229 -7.84 -15.25 10.62
CA ASP A 229 -8.69 -14.07 10.48
C ASP A 229 -10.02 -14.30 11.21
N VAL A 230 -10.32 -13.45 12.20
CA VAL A 230 -11.55 -13.58 12.99
C VAL A 230 -12.74 -12.88 12.35
N GLY A 231 -12.55 -11.95 11.43
CA GLY A 231 -13.63 -11.23 10.75
C GLY A 231 -14.52 -12.17 9.94
N PRO A 232 -13.99 -12.95 8.98
CA PRO A 232 -14.74 -13.95 8.22
C PRO A 232 -15.41 -15.00 9.12
N ARG A 233 -14.72 -15.46 10.17
CA ARG A 233 -15.28 -16.41 11.12
C ARG A 233 -16.46 -15.86 11.91
N ALA A 234 -16.48 -14.55 12.17
CA ALA A 234 -17.63 -13.87 12.75
C ALA A 234 -18.75 -13.60 11.73
N GLY A 235 -18.60 -14.05 10.47
CA GLY A 235 -19.56 -13.85 9.39
C GLY A 235 -19.56 -12.44 8.82
N VAL A 236 -18.44 -11.72 8.96
CA VAL A 236 -18.29 -10.38 8.40
C VAL A 236 -17.92 -10.51 6.93
N ASP A 237 -18.74 -9.89 6.07
CA ASP A 237 -18.50 -9.72 4.64
C ASP A 237 -18.29 -8.21 4.36
N GLY A 238 -17.16 -7.86 3.77
CA GLY A 238 -16.71 -6.48 3.67
C GLY A 238 -16.22 -5.92 5.01
N PHE A 239 -16.69 -4.73 5.32
CA PHE A 239 -16.43 -4.08 6.59
C PHE A 239 -17.74 -3.64 7.25
N VAL A 240 -17.89 -3.92 8.54
CA VAL A 240 -19.10 -3.62 9.30
C VAL A 240 -18.76 -2.77 10.53
N PRO A 241 -19.71 -1.99 11.06
CA PRO A 241 -19.50 -1.31 12.34
C PRO A 241 -19.09 -2.30 13.42
N LEU A 242 -18.00 -2.01 14.12
CA LEU A 242 -17.52 -2.81 15.24
C LEU A 242 -18.54 -2.79 16.39
N THR A 243 -18.98 -3.95 16.82
CA THR A 243 -19.79 -4.08 18.02
C THR A 243 -19.00 -4.77 19.14
N ALA A 244 -19.30 -4.40 20.39
CA ALA A 244 -18.66 -5.03 21.55
C ALA A 244 -18.89 -6.54 21.58
N GLU A 245 -20.08 -7.00 21.20
CA GLU A 245 -20.43 -8.42 21.16
C GLU A 245 -19.58 -9.18 20.12
N ALA A 246 -19.44 -8.63 18.91
CA ALA A 246 -18.70 -9.27 17.84
C ALA A 246 -17.21 -9.43 18.21
N ILE A 247 -16.55 -8.38 18.69
CA ILE A 247 -15.12 -8.43 18.98
C ILE A 247 -14.80 -9.29 20.22
N VAL A 248 -15.69 -9.28 21.22
CA VAL A 248 -15.54 -10.14 22.42
C VAL A 248 -15.73 -11.62 22.04
N ALA A 249 -16.73 -11.92 21.21
CA ALA A 249 -16.95 -13.28 20.71
C ALA A 249 -15.81 -13.79 19.82
N ALA A 250 -15.26 -12.92 18.97
CA ALA A 250 -14.11 -13.21 18.13
C ALA A 250 -12.83 -13.44 18.96
N ALA A 251 -12.73 -12.81 20.12
CA ALA A 251 -11.65 -12.95 21.10
C ALA A 251 -10.25 -12.92 20.46
N PRO A 252 -9.88 -11.86 19.70
CA PRO A 252 -8.60 -11.79 19.03
C PRO A 252 -7.41 -11.78 20.00
N ASP A 253 -6.34 -12.46 19.61
CA ASP A 253 -5.06 -12.44 20.32
C ASP A 253 -4.22 -11.23 19.92
N VAL A 254 -4.42 -10.73 18.69
CA VAL A 254 -3.76 -9.54 18.14
C VAL A 254 -4.81 -8.71 17.38
N ILE A 255 -4.67 -7.39 17.45
CA ILE A 255 -5.47 -6.46 16.64
C ILE A 255 -4.53 -5.67 15.73
N ILE A 256 -4.83 -5.65 14.44
CA ILE A 256 -4.17 -4.80 13.44
C ILE A 256 -5.04 -3.58 13.21
N THR A 257 -4.43 -2.39 13.16
CA THR A 257 -5.14 -1.14 12.89
C THR A 257 -4.29 -0.15 12.09
N ALA A 258 -4.95 0.82 11.44
CA ALA A 258 -4.30 1.89 10.73
C ALA A 258 -3.97 3.06 11.66
N ARG A 259 -2.84 3.72 11.38
CA ARG A 259 -2.20 4.72 12.26
C ARG A 259 -3.03 5.97 12.48
N ARG A 260 -3.56 6.56 11.41
CA ARG A 260 -4.21 7.88 11.49
C ARG A 260 -5.37 7.88 12.48
N GLY A 261 -6.33 6.98 12.29
CA GLY A 261 -7.48 6.89 13.21
C GLY A 261 -7.08 6.51 14.63
N PHE A 262 -6.04 5.68 14.77
CA PHE A 262 -5.47 5.31 16.07
C PHE A 262 -4.85 6.51 16.80
N ASP A 263 -4.01 7.30 16.12
CA ASP A 263 -3.35 8.48 16.70
C ASP A 263 -4.35 9.62 16.98
N ASP A 264 -5.26 9.90 16.04
CA ASP A 264 -6.30 10.94 16.16
C ASP A 264 -7.23 10.67 17.34
N ARG A 265 -7.39 9.41 17.73
CA ARG A 265 -8.22 9.02 18.88
C ARG A 265 -7.47 9.09 20.20
N GLY A 266 -6.16 9.23 20.20
CA GLY A 266 -5.33 9.33 21.40
C GLY A 266 -4.45 8.10 21.67
N GLY A 267 -4.21 7.27 20.66
CA GLY A 267 -3.27 6.15 20.72
C GLY A 267 -3.78 4.94 21.50
N LEU A 268 -2.84 4.16 22.04
CA LEU A 268 -3.11 2.83 22.60
C LEU A 268 -4.15 2.84 23.74
N GLU A 269 -4.05 3.77 24.69
CA GLU A 269 -4.95 3.82 25.84
C GLU A 269 -6.40 4.05 25.38
N ALA A 270 -6.61 5.02 24.50
CA ALA A 270 -7.94 5.34 23.97
C ALA A 270 -8.47 4.19 23.08
N PHE A 271 -7.61 3.54 22.30
CA PHE A 271 -7.97 2.39 21.47
C PHE A 271 -8.41 1.20 22.33
N LEU A 272 -7.66 0.86 23.36
CA LEU A 272 -8.00 -0.22 24.28
C LEU A 272 -9.28 0.08 25.08
N GLY A 273 -9.65 1.36 25.26
CA GLY A 273 -10.90 1.80 25.88
C GLY A 273 -12.14 1.66 25.01
N LEU A 274 -12.00 1.27 23.72
CA LEU A 274 -13.14 1.07 22.83
C LEU A 274 -14.06 -0.06 23.33
N PRO A 275 -15.40 0.07 23.13
CA PRO A 275 -16.35 -0.93 23.57
C PRO A 275 -16.01 -2.34 23.01
N GLY A 276 -15.86 -3.31 23.91
CA GLY A 276 -15.53 -4.69 23.59
C GLY A 276 -14.02 -4.96 23.44
N ILE A 277 -13.20 -4.00 23.04
CA ILE A 277 -11.76 -4.21 22.87
C ILE A 277 -11.07 -4.49 24.21
N ALA A 278 -11.41 -3.74 25.26
CA ALA A 278 -10.86 -3.94 26.60
C ALA A 278 -11.05 -5.36 27.16
N GLN A 279 -12.02 -6.13 26.64
CA GLN A 279 -12.33 -7.48 27.08
C GLN A 279 -11.63 -8.58 26.23
N THR A 280 -10.85 -8.20 25.23
CA THR A 280 -10.16 -9.15 24.35
C THR A 280 -8.83 -9.62 24.93
N PRO A 281 -8.34 -10.81 24.53
CA PRO A 281 -6.98 -11.24 24.84
C PRO A 281 -5.93 -10.24 24.35
N ALA A 282 -6.11 -9.62 23.17
CA ALA A 282 -5.23 -8.61 22.62
C ALA A 282 -5.06 -7.40 23.56
N ALA A 283 -6.15 -6.95 24.19
CA ALA A 283 -6.08 -5.85 25.15
C ALA A 283 -5.33 -6.25 26.43
N ALA A 284 -5.50 -7.48 26.90
CA ALA A 284 -4.83 -7.96 28.10
C ALA A 284 -3.29 -8.04 27.94
N THR A 285 -2.80 -8.24 26.72
CA THR A 285 -1.37 -8.33 26.38
C THR A 285 -0.82 -7.02 25.76
N GLY A 286 -1.71 -6.07 25.38
CA GLY A 286 -1.34 -4.89 24.62
C GLY A 286 -0.93 -5.19 23.16
N SER A 287 -1.36 -6.33 22.62
CA SER A 287 -1.01 -6.80 21.26
C SER A 287 -1.82 -6.06 20.20
N VAL A 288 -1.43 -4.81 19.93
CA VAL A 288 -2.02 -3.95 18.89
C VAL A 288 -0.90 -3.55 17.93
N LEU A 289 -1.00 -3.99 16.67
CA LEU A 289 -0.09 -3.68 15.59
C LEU A 289 -0.63 -2.48 14.81
N VAL A 290 0.17 -1.45 14.65
CA VAL A 290 -0.24 -0.18 14.05
C VAL A 290 0.63 0.11 12.83
N TYR A 291 0.02 0.11 11.64
CA TYR A 291 0.70 0.40 10.38
C TYR A 291 0.16 1.69 9.76
N ASP A 292 0.96 2.33 8.90
CA ASP A 292 0.49 3.52 8.17
C ASP A 292 -0.68 3.14 7.25
N ASP A 293 -1.66 4.05 7.10
CA ASP A 293 -2.94 3.77 6.42
C ASP A 293 -2.74 3.26 5.00
N SER A 294 -2.01 4.01 4.14
CA SER A 294 -1.76 3.59 2.77
C SER A 294 -0.90 2.34 2.68
N PHE A 295 0.01 2.13 3.63
CA PHE A 295 0.83 0.94 3.68
C PHE A 295 0.03 -0.32 4.02
N LEU A 296 -0.94 -0.18 4.94
CA LEU A 296 -1.79 -1.29 5.40
C LEU A 296 -2.90 -1.63 4.41
N LEU A 297 -3.53 -0.58 3.82
CA LEU A 297 -4.78 -0.75 3.07
C LEU A 297 -4.56 -0.85 1.55
N SER A 298 -3.35 -0.58 1.06
CA SER A 298 -3.04 -0.67 -0.36
C SER A 298 -2.50 -2.05 -0.72
N LEU A 299 -3.13 -2.73 -1.67
CA LEU A 299 -2.56 -3.89 -2.34
C LEU A 299 -1.74 -3.41 -3.55
N GLY A 300 -0.52 -2.98 -3.31
CA GLY A 300 0.34 -2.33 -4.29
C GLY A 300 1.82 -2.75 -4.18
N PRO A 301 2.74 -1.95 -4.71
CA PRO A 301 4.16 -2.28 -4.79
C PRO A 301 4.85 -2.60 -3.46
N ARG A 302 4.31 -2.14 -2.32
CA ARG A 302 4.89 -2.38 -0.99
C ARG A 302 4.32 -3.60 -0.26
N SER A 303 3.46 -4.40 -0.90
CA SER A 303 2.76 -5.51 -0.24
C SER A 303 3.71 -6.58 0.30
N GLY A 304 4.79 -6.93 -0.42
CA GLY A 304 5.79 -7.87 0.08
C GLY A 304 6.42 -7.40 1.39
N ARG A 305 6.78 -6.12 1.48
CA ARG A 305 7.31 -5.53 2.71
C ARG A 305 6.28 -5.51 3.86
N LEU A 306 5.00 -5.23 3.55
CA LEU A 306 3.94 -5.28 4.55
C LEU A 306 3.80 -6.69 5.14
N LEU A 307 3.74 -7.70 4.28
CA LEU A 307 3.63 -9.10 4.73
C LEU A 307 4.85 -9.52 5.57
N ASP A 308 6.06 -9.13 5.16
CA ASP A 308 7.29 -9.41 5.92
C ASP A 308 7.26 -8.80 7.33
N LEU A 309 6.74 -7.57 7.48
CA LEU A 309 6.56 -6.92 8.77
C LEU A 309 5.48 -7.62 9.60
N ILE A 310 4.31 -7.91 9.01
CA ILE A 310 3.23 -8.60 9.72
C ILE A 310 3.72 -9.97 10.22
N ILE A 311 4.43 -10.74 9.39
CA ILE A 311 5.01 -12.04 9.79
C ILE A 311 5.97 -11.86 10.97
N SER A 312 6.86 -10.86 10.91
CA SER A 312 7.82 -10.60 11.99
C SER A 312 7.14 -10.18 13.30
N ASP A 313 6.06 -9.40 13.21
CA ASP A 313 5.32 -8.92 14.39
C ASP A 313 4.41 -10.01 14.98
N LEU A 314 3.83 -10.88 14.15
CA LEU A 314 3.00 -12.00 14.60
C LEU A 314 3.82 -13.19 15.12
N HIS A 315 5.05 -13.36 14.63
CA HIS A 315 5.92 -14.49 14.92
C HIS A 315 7.31 -14.01 15.40
N PRO A 316 7.39 -13.33 16.56
CA PRO A 316 8.64 -12.75 17.05
C PRO A 316 9.74 -13.79 17.29
N GLU A 317 9.40 -15.07 17.44
CA GLU A 317 10.35 -16.17 17.52
C GLU A 317 11.19 -16.37 16.27
N LEU A 318 10.74 -15.87 15.09
CA LEU A 318 11.50 -15.91 13.83
C LEU A 318 12.65 -14.90 13.80
N THR A 319 12.62 -13.90 14.67
CA THR A 319 13.61 -12.81 14.73
C THR A 319 14.68 -13.03 15.80
N LEU A 320 14.52 -14.06 16.63
CA LEU A 320 15.50 -14.40 17.66
C LEU A 320 16.65 -15.21 17.05
N PRO A 321 17.92 -14.84 17.28
CA PRO A 321 19.08 -15.57 16.77
C PRO A 321 19.27 -16.91 17.46
#